data_bb54e477b1ed7286e6a2889de8fdccc5
#
_entry.id   bb54e477b1ed7286e6a2889de8fdccc5
#
_cell.length_a   1.000
_cell.length_b   1.000
_cell.length_c   1.000
_cell.angle_alpha   90.00
_cell.angle_beta   90.00
_cell.angle_gamma   90.00
#
_symmetry.space_group_name_H-M   'P 1'
#
loop_
_entity.id
_entity.type
_entity.pdbx_description
1 polymer ?
#
loop_
_entity_poly.entity_id
_entity_poly.type
_entity_poly.pdbx_seq_one_letter_code
_entity_poly.pdbx_strand_id
1 'polypeptide(L)'
;MQIVTLSGKICGPCEQRKDINGNGYIRFRVTCASKDGSGGNKFTTYRCYSYDTSFSNLQNGDIVFLIGDLNIITKTDENGKTWMNVDVYIKSMDRG
;
A
#
# COMPACT_ATOMS: atom_id res chain seq x y z
N MET A 1 14.90 5.49 6.39
CA MET A 1 14.32 4.39 5.61
C MET A 1 13.77 3.35 6.56
N GLN A 2 12.49 3.03 6.45
CA GLN A 2 11.87 1.95 7.22
C GLN A 2 11.46 0.86 6.26
N ILE A 3 11.90 -0.36 6.52
CA ILE A 3 11.52 -1.53 5.74
C ILE A 3 10.39 -2.23 6.46
N VAL A 4 9.31 -2.52 5.72
CA VAL A 4 8.16 -3.23 6.26
C VAL A 4 7.89 -4.49 5.45
N THR A 5 7.37 -5.50 6.13
CA THR A 5 6.84 -6.71 5.52
C THR A 5 5.34 -6.73 5.77
N LEU A 6 4.56 -6.84 4.72
CA LEU A 6 3.11 -6.82 4.80
C LEU A 6 2.52 -8.08 4.18
N SER A 7 1.44 -8.55 4.80
CA SER A 7 0.58 -9.60 4.27
C SER A 7 -0.86 -9.09 4.36
N GLY A 8 -1.56 -9.05 3.24
CA GLY A 8 -2.92 -8.51 3.25
C GLY A 8 -3.65 -8.74 1.94
N LYS A 9 -4.82 -8.14 1.86
CA LYS A 9 -5.69 -8.24 0.68
C LYS A 9 -5.69 -6.95 -0.12
N ILE A 10 -5.67 -7.10 -1.44
CA ILE A 10 -5.88 -5.97 -2.34
C ILE A 10 -7.29 -5.41 -2.14
N CYS A 11 -7.36 -4.10 -1.94
CA CYS A 11 -8.62 -3.37 -1.78
C CYS A 11 -8.77 -2.39 -2.94
N GLY A 12 -9.72 -2.66 -3.83
CA GLY A 12 -9.96 -1.83 -5.00
C GLY A 12 -9.11 -2.20 -6.21
N PRO A 13 -9.10 -1.36 -7.24
CA PRO A 13 -8.40 -1.67 -8.49
C PRO A 13 -6.91 -1.44 -8.38
N CYS A 14 -6.15 -2.18 -9.21
CA CYS A 14 -4.75 -1.93 -9.46
C CYS A 14 -4.66 -0.95 -10.64
N GLU A 15 -4.08 0.22 -10.40
CA GLU A 15 -3.97 1.27 -11.41
C GLU A 15 -2.59 1.26 -12.05
N GLN A 16 -2.55 1.40 -13.37
CA GLN A 16 -1.30 1.59 -14.12
C GLN A 16 -1.09 3.08 -14.36
N ARG A 17 0.11 3.55 -14.02
CA ARG A 17 0.47 4.96 -14.13
C ARG A 17 1.88 5.11 -14.67
N LYS A 18 2.23 6.34 -15.05
CA LYS A 18 3.58 6.69 -15.45
C LYS A 18 4.09 7.82 -14.57
N ASP A 19 5.37 7.76 -14.23
CA ASP A 19 6.01 8.84 -13.48
C ASP A 19 6.39 10.00 -14.41
N ILE A 20 7.02 11.03 -13.83
CA ILE A 20 7.41 12.23 -14.58
C ILE A 20 8.42 11.92 -15.69
N ASN A 21 9.17 10.84 -15.57
CA ASN A 21 10.16 10.40 -16.56
C ASN A 21 9.59 9.43 -17.59
N GLY A 22 8.28 9.13 -17.52
CA GLY A 22 7.62 8.21 -18.42
C GLY A 22 7.75 6.74 -18.04
N ASN A 23 8.33 6.44 -16.87
CA ASN A 23 8.46 5.06 -16.40
C ASN A 23 7.13 4.56 -15.85
N GLY A 24 6.69 3.37 -16.29
CA GLY A 24 5.44 2.78 -15.82
C GLY A 24 5.57 2.22 -14.42
N TYR A 25 4.54 2.41 -13.62
CA TYR A 25 4.40 1.78 -12.32
C TYR A 25 2.95 1.43 -12.05
N ILE A 26 2.73 0.56 -11.07
CA ILE A 26 1.38 0.23 -10.61
C ILE A 26 1.18 0.81 -9.20
N ARG A 27 -0.07 1.18 -8.94
CA ARG A 27 -0.51 1.66 -7.63
C ARG A 27 -1.74 0.89 -7.21
N PHE A 28 -1.72 0.39 -5.98
CA PHE A 28 -2.85 -0.35 -5.42
C PHE A 28 -2.87 -0.18 -3.91
N ARG A 29 -3.98 -0.58 -3.29
CA ARG A 29 -4.13 -0.53 -1.83
C ARG A 29 -4.18 -1.94 -1.27
N VAL A 30 -3.50 -2.12 -0.13
CA VAL A 30 -3.47 -3.39 0.61
C VAL A 30 -4.01 -3.14 2.00
N THR A 31 -5.02 -3.91 2.39
CA THR A 31 -5.60 -3.85 3.72
C THR A 31 -5.06 -5.01 4.54
N CYS A 32 -4.42 -4.67 5.64
CA CYS A 32 -3.86 -5.62 6.58
C CYS A 32 -4.69 -5.64 7.85
N ALA A 33 -4.99 -6.83 8.36
CA ALA A 33 -5.68 -7.00 9.63
C ALA A 33 -4.67 -7.23 10.74
N SER A 34 -4.90 -6.61 11.88
CA SER A 34 -4.14 -6.86 13.10
C SER A 34 -5.10 -6.84 14.28
N LYS A 35 -4.68 -7.39 15.42
CA LYS A 35 -5.49 -7.32 16.63
C LYS A 35 -5.16 -6.06 17.40
N ASP A 36 -6.18 -5.38 17.92
CA ASP A 36 -5.99 -4.29 18.84
C ASP A 36 -5.76 -4.83 20.26
N GLY A 37 -5.44 -3.93 21.18
CA GLY A 37 -5.15 -4.31 22.57
C GLY A 37 -6.36 -4.80 23.36
N SER A 38 -7.58 -4.68 22.83
CA SER A 38 -8.82 -5.11 23.47
C SER A 38 -9.41 -6.39 22.89
N GLY A 39 -8.66 -7.06 22.00
CA GLY A 39 -9.09 -8.31 21.36
C GLY A 39 -9.92 -8.13 20.10
N GLY A 40 -10.22 -6.89 19.68
CA GLY A 40 -10.88 -6.61 18.42
C GLY A 40 -9.93 -6.66 17.24
N ASN A 41 -10.48 -6.53 16.04
CA ASN A 41 -9.70 -6.46 14.81
C ASN A 41 -9.50 -5.00 14.40
N LYS A 42 -8.26 -4.67 14.04
CA LYS A 42 -7.92 -3.38 13.48
C LYS A 42 -7.44 -3.58 12.05
N PHE A 43 -7.90 -2.72 11.14
CA PHE A 43 -7.53 -2.77 9.74
C PHE A 43 -6.73 -1.51 9.38
N THR A 44 -5.63 -1.72 8.69
CA THR A 44 -4.81 -0.61 8.18
C THR A 44 -4.67 -0.77 6.68
N THR A 45 -4.91 0.31 5.94
CA THR A 45 -4.79 0.32 4.49
C THR A 45 -3.53 1.07 4.09
N TYR A 46 -2.72 0.42 3.26
CA TYR A 46 -1.46 0.96 2.74
C TYR A 46 -1.61 1.22 1.26
N ARG A 47 -1.14 2.41 0.79
CA ARG A 47 -0.99 2.64 -0.64
C ARG A 47 0.35 2.09 -1.07
N CYS A 48 0.34 1.22 -2.06
CA CYS A 48 1.54 0.52 -2.52
C CYS A 48 1.87 0.93 -3.95
N TYR A 49 3.16 1.10 -4.21
CA TYR A 49 3.69 1.48 -5.52
C TYR A 49 4.77 0.50 -5.92
N SER A 50 4.71 0.02 -7.17
CA SER A 50 5.72 -0.90 -7.70
C SER A 50 6.02 -0.56 -9.15
N TYR A 51 7.31 -0.52 -9.49
CA TYR A 51 7.74 -0.43 -10.89
C TYR A 51 7.74 -1.78 -11.59
N ASP A 52 7.50 -2.87 -10.86
CA ASP A 52 7.29 -4.19 -11.47
C ASP A 52 5.86 -4.31 -11.96
N THR A 53 5.64 -3.95 -13.23
CA THR A 53 4.30 -3.95 -13.82
C THR A 53 3.79 -5.33 -14.17
N SER A 54 4.56 -6.41 -13.94
CA SER A 54 4.10 -7.77 -14.14
C SER A 54 2.93 -8.14 -13.21
N PHE A 55 2.76 -7.40 -12.10
CA PHE A 55 1.63 -7.56 -11.18
C PHE A 55 0.42 -6.69 -11.52
N SER A 56 0.36 -6.11 -12.72
CA SER A 56 -0.74 -5.23 -13.11
C SER A 56 -2.11 -5.91 -13.16
N ASN A 57 -2.14 -7.24 -13.15
CA ASN A 57 -3.37 -8.02 -13.17
C ASN A 57 -3.92 -8.35 -11.76
N LEU A 58 -3.38 -7.75 -10.71
CA LEU A 58 -3.92 -7.88 -9.37
C LEU A 58 -5.34 -7.38 -9.30
N GLN A 59 -6.20 -8.12 -8.58
CA GLN A 59 -7.62 -7.82 -8.46
C GLN A 59 -8.01 -7.64 -7.00
N ASN A 60 -9.10 -6.94 -6.78
CA ASN A 60 -9.69 -6.78 -5.46
C ASN A 60 -9.90 -8.15 -4.80
N GLY A 61 -9.42 -8.29 -3.58
CA GLY A 61 -9.50 -9.53 -2.82
C GLY A 61 -8.30 -10.46 -2.95
N ASP A 62 -7.39 -10.21 -3.89
CA ASP A 62 -6.16 -10.99 -4.00
C ASP A 62 -5.30 -10.81 -2.75
N ILE A 63 -4.69 -11.90 -2.31
CA ILE A 63 -3.77 -11.86 -1.16
C ILE A 63 -2.35 -11.69 -1.68
N VAL A 64 -1.61 -10.78 -1.04
CA VAL A 64 -0.23 -10.50 -1.40
C VAL A 64 0.66 -10.49 -0.15
N PHE A 65 1.93 -10.84 -0.36
CA PHE A 65 3.00 -10.73 0.61
C PHE A 65 4.06 -9.81 0.01
N LEU A 66 4.41 -8.76 0.70
CA LEU A 66 5.36 -7.80 0.13
C LEU A 66 6.35 -7.29 1.16
N ILE A 67 7.49 -6.84 0.64
CA ILE A 67 8.53 -6.14 1.38
C ILE A 67 8.74 -4.81 0.67
N GLY A 68 8.77 -3.73 1.41
CA GLY A 68 8.96 -2.41 0.82
C GLY A 68 9.42 -1.36 1.80
N ASP A 69 9.64 -0.17 1.29
CA ASP A 69 9.99 1.00 2.08
C ASP A 69 8.73 1.74 2.49
N LEU A 70 8.59 1.96 3.80
CA LEU A 70 7.45 2.68 4.37
C LEU A 70 7.74 4.18 4.38
N ASN A 71 6.77 4.95 3.90
CA ASN A 71 6.81 6.40 3.98
C ASN A 71 5.48 6.91 4.52
N ILE A 72 5.53 7.62 5.65
CA ILE A 72 4.34 8.18 6.29
C ILE A 72 4.34 9.68 6.04
N ILE A 73 3.26 10.18 5.43
CA ILE A 73 3.09 11.59 5.12
C ILE A 73 1.92 12.11 5.95
N THR A 74 2.18 13.10 6.80
CA THR A 74 1.16 13.78 7.59
C THR A 74 0.84 15.11 6.92
N LYS A 75 -0.45 15.38 6.73
CA LYS A 75 -0.93 16.63 6.15
C LYS A 75 -1.95 17.27 7.09
N THR A 76 -1.88 18.59 7.20
CA THR A 76 -2.84 19.39 7.96
C THR A 76 -3.49 20.40 7.03
N ASP A 77 -4.83 20.47 7.00
CA ASP A 77 -5.54 21.42 6.18
C ASP A 77 -5.72 22.77 6.88
N GLU A 78 -6.35 23.72 6.21
CA GLU A 78 -6.59 25.08 6.72
C GLU A 78 -7.47 25.09 7.96
N ASN A 79 -8.30 24.08 8.16
CA ASN A 79 -9.21 23.95 9.28
C ASN A 79 -8.56 23.25 10.48
N GLY A 80 -7.28 22.92 10.40
CA GLY A 80 -6.56 22.22 11.44
C GLY A 80 -6.80 20.72 11.44
N LYS A 81 -7.52 20.18 10.46
CA LYS A 81 -7.72 18.73 10.33
C LYS A 81 -6.44 18.08 9.82
N THR A 82 -5.98 17.08 10.55
CA THR A 82 -4.77 16.34 10.22
C THR A 82 -5.13 14.95 9.74
N TRP A 83 -4.51 14.51 8.65
CA TRP A 83 -4.61 13.13 8.18
C TRP A 83 -3.24 12.60 7.79
N MET A 84 -3.16 11.27 7.74
CA MET A 84 -1.91 10.58 7.51
C MET A 84 -2.08 9.63 6.32
N ASN A 85 -1.16 9.72 5.36
CA ASN A 85 -1.05 8.77 4.26
C ASN A 85 0.12 7.83 4.53
N VAL A 86 -0.12 6.55 4.36
CA VAL A 86 0.90 5.52 4.56
C VAL A 86 1.19 4.89 3.21
N ASP A 87 2.36 5.21 2.67
CA ASP A 87 2.82 4.75 1.37
C ASP A 87 3.89 3.69 1.52
N VAL A 88 3.84 2.66 0.68
CA VAL A 88 4.87 1.61 0.64
C VAL A 88 5.40 1.50 -0.78
N TYR A 89 6.70 1.68 -0.93
CA TYR A 89 7.39 1.49 -2.20
C TYR A 89 7.94 0.07 -2.22
N ILE A 90 7.36 -0.78 -3.05
CA ILE A 90 7.59 -2.23 -3.02
C ILE A 90 8.96 -2.57 -3.58
N LYS A 91 9.71 -3.40 -2.83
CA LYS A 91 10.97 -3.98 -3.29
C LYS A 91 10.79 -5.38 -3.84
N SER A 92 9.95 -6.19 -3.20
CA SER A 92 9.58 -7.50 -3.70
C SER A 92 8.17 -7.86 -3.25
N MET A 93 7.48 -8.66 -4.05
CA MET A 93 6.11 -9.05 -3.78
C MET A 93 5.83 -10.44 -4.36
N ASP A 94 5.08 -11.23 -3.59
CA ASP A 94 4.55 -12.52 -4.01
C ASP A 94 3.04 -12.54 -3.88
N ARG A 95 2.39 -13.26 -4.77
CA ARG A 95 0.96 -13.51 -4.69
C ARG A 95 0.71 -14.74 -3.82
N GLY A 96 -0.26 -14.61 -2.95
CA GLY A 96 -0.69 -15.71 -2.10
C GLY A 96 -1.66 -16.66 -2.79
#